data_dd8b95ebef243e34b0fa307deaa9ad62
#
_entry.id   dd8b95ebef243e34b0fa307deaa9ad62
#
_cell.length_a   1.000
_cell.length_b   1.000
_cell.length_c   1.000
_cell.angle_alpha   90.00
_cell.angle_beta   90.00
_cell.angle_gamma   90.00
#
_symmetry.space_group_name_H-M   'P 1'
#
loop_
_entity.id
_entity.type
_entity.pdbx_description
1 polymer ?
#
loop_
_entity_poly.entity_id
_entity_poly.type
_entity_poly.pdbx_seq_one_letter_code
_entity_poly.pdbx_strand_id
1 'polypeptide(L)'
;MGKSTDSDKSYNVKMLIASIETSTDEEDIANGDTYKVRLEVDKKYEDAAGVSMGGGNKKIKASGISKGTSVELFDKVDVTFTGVSPQAGIVITNNWEDEYLSGLTFTPDKKDNISLGDSVKITCNTSYEDIARHGFLVHNIETSYNADKLPEYVDDVSLIDKKVIEQVSKEVLETINKETADNTFHMLYKATKDTAYLYHVNEETCSDAKIIGIYYLQKKGNSVEVNNYIYITASATISDSEDSKTVYFAFSYSNAYINADGTFDMNHDNEEKRYVC
;
A
#
# COMPACT_ATOMS: atom_id res chain seq x y z
N MET A 1 70.25 6.69 23.06
CA MET A 1 68.92 7.00 23.61
C MET A 1 68.60 8.46 23.31
N GLY A 2 67.80 8.73 22.30
CA GLY A 2 67.38 10.09 21.90
C GLY A 2 66.46 10.66 22.95
N LYS A 3 66.69 11.89 23.40
CA LYS A 3 65.75 12.61 24.27
C LYS A 3 64.49 12.93 23.46
N SER A 4 63.31 12.42 23.91
CA SER A 4 62.07 12.80 23.38
C SER A 4 61.89 14.32 23.42
N THR A 5 61.49 14.94 22.32
CA THR A 5 61.29 16.39 22.25
C THR A 5 59.98 16.77 22.95
N ASP A 6 59.81 18.02 23.37
CA ASP A 6 58.57 18.49 24.01
C ASP A 6 57.35 18.34 23.05
N SER A 7 57.60 18.38 21.75
CA SER A 7 56.62 18.11 20.70
C SER A 7 56.10 16.66 20.73
N ASP A 8 57.01 15.69 20.89
CA ASP A 8 56.66 14.26 20.93
C ASP A 8 55.86 13.92 22.20
N LYS A 9 56.22 14.53 23.32
CA LYS A 9 55.46 14.37 24.57
C LYS A 9 54.04 14.93 24.45
N SER A 10 53.90 16.11 23.86
CA SER A 10 52.60 16.73 23.65
C SER A 10 51.71 15.88 22.75
N TYR A 11 52.27 15.29 21.68
CA TYR A 11 51.55 14.38 20.79
C TYR A 11 51.11 13.10 21.54
N ASN A 12 52.02 12.48 22.30
CA ASN A 12 51.72 11.25 23.03
C ASN A 12 50.65 11.48 24.12
N VAL A 13 50.62 12.63 24.78
CA VAL A 13 49.57 13.01 25.73
C VAL A 13 48.22 13.16 25.02
N LYS A 14 48.18 13.75 23.82
CA LYS A 14 46.96 13.84 23.04
C LYS A 14 46.43 12.45 22.62
N MET A 15 47.32 11.55 22.22
CA MET A 15 46.93 10.18 21.86
C MET A 15 46.44 9.40 23.09
N LEU A 16 47.06 9.61 24.25
CA LEU A 16 46.61 9.04 25.51
C LEU A 16 45.18 9.51 25.85
N ILE A 17 44.91 10.81 25.78
CA ILE A 17 43.57 11.37 26.02
C ILE A 17 42.55 10.80 25.04
N ALA A 18 42.93 10.67 23.77
CA ALA A 18 42.06 10.11 22.72
C ALA A 18 41.77 8.60 22.89
N SER A 19 42.63 7.89 23.62
CA SER A 19 42.50 6.45 23.90
C SER A 19 41.70 6.14 25.16
N ILE A 20 41.19 7.16 25.87
CA ILE A 20 40.41 6.96 27.08
C ILE A 20 39.02 6.42 26.69
N GLU A 21 38.76 5.20 27.12
CA GLU A 21 37.45 4.58 27.01
C GLU A 21 36.76 4.54 28.37
N THR A 22 35.46 4.76 28.36
CA THR A 22 34.63 4.66 29.57
C THR A 22 33.55 3.61 29.37
N SER A 23 33.37 2.75 30.35
CA SER A 23 32.32 1.71 30.34
C SER A 23 31.64 1.62 31.70
N THR A 24 30.41 1.12 31.69
CA THR A 24 29.68 0.74 32.89
C THR A 24 29.05 -0.63 32.66
N ASP A 25 28.87 -1.38 33.73
CA ASP A 25 28.20 -2.69 33.72
C ASP A 25 26.67 -2.55 33.93
N GLU A 26 26.18 -1.35 34.18
CA GLU A 26 24.77 -1.08 34.47
C GLU A 26 24.06 -0.64 33.17
N GLU A 27 22.96 -1.33 32.82
CA GLU A 27 22.15 -1.02 31.64
C GLU A 27 20.97 -0.12 32.02
N ASP A 28 20.34 -0.36 33.20
CA ASP A 28 19.20 0.40 33.71
C ASP A 28 19.61 1.30 34.85
N ILE A 29 19.73 2.61 34.59
CA ILE A 29 20.15 3.61 35.58
C ILE A 29 19.01 4.55 35.90
N ALA A 30 18.60 4.62 37.19
CA ALA A 30 17.59 5.55 37.70
C ALA A 30 18.21 6.65 38.58
N ASN A 31 17.48 7.75 38.78
CA ASN A 31 17.89 8.80 39.71
C ASN A 31 18.08 8.24 41.10
N GLY A 32 19.26 8.49 41.67
CA GLY A 32 19.64 8.02 43.00
C GLY A 32 20.52 6.78 42.98
N ASP A 33 20.57 6.05 41.89
CA ASP A 33 21.46 4.89 41.74
C ASP A 33 22.92 5.29 41.77
N THR A 34 23.75 4.39 42.29
CA THR A 34 25.20 4.57 42.30
C THR A 34 25.82 3.47 41.44
N TYR A 35 26.36 3.86 40.32
CA TYR A 35 27.01 2.95 39.39
C TYR A 35 28.51 3.19 39.28
N LYS A 36 29.21 2.17 38.80
CA LYS A 36 30.63 2.16 38.69
C LYS A 36 31.01 2.43 37.22
N VAL A 37 31.68 3.54 36.98
CA VAL A 37 32.29 3.81 35.69
C VAL A 37 33.73 3.31 35.74
N ARG A 38 34.07 2.46 34.79
CA ARG A 38 35.47 2.06 34.55
C ARG A 38 36.05 3.00 33.52
N LEU A 39 37.30 3.34 33.76
CA LEU A 39 38.12 4.14 32.86
C LEU A 39 39.22 3.21 32.40
N GLU A 40 39.27 2.94 31.13
CA GLU A 40 40.29 2.12 30.50
C GLU A 40 41.17 3.00 29.60
N VAL A 41 42.48 2.74 29.62
CA VAL A 41 43.44 3.49 28.84
C VAL A 41 44.39 2.50 28.20
N ASP A 42 44.76 2.74 26.96
CA ASP A 42 45.76 1.93 26.30
C ASP A 42 47.15 2.18 26.92
N LYS A 43 47.68 1.17 27.60
CA LYS A 43 48.97 1.21 28.29
C LYS A 43 50.14 1.65 27.37
N LYS A 44 50.02 1.37 26.10
CA LYS A 44 51.00 1.80 25.09
C LYS A 44 51.14 3.32 25.05
N TYR A 45 50.02 4.04 25.20
CA TYR A 45 50.05 5.50 25.21
C TYR A 45 50.45 6.09 26.57
N GLU A 46 50.15 5.39 27.70
CA GLU A 46 50.67 5.75 28.99
C GLU A 46 52.22 5.72 29.00
N ASP A 47 52.80 4.60 28.51
CA ASP A 47 54.25 4.42 28.44
C ASP A 47 54.90 5.44 27.49
N ALA A 48 54.28 5.73 26.35
CA ALA A 48 54.77 6.71 25.38
C ALA A 48 54.69 8.15 25.89
N ALA A 49 53.66 8.49 26.67
CA ALA A 49 53.49 9.81 27.28
C ALA A 49 54.34 10.00 28.56
N GLY A 50 54.84 8.90 29.14
CA GLY A 50 55.58 8.90 30.39
C GLY A 50 54.72 9.28 31.60
N VAL A 51 53.43 8.98 31.55
CA VAL A 51 52.46 9.22 32.63
C VAL A 51 51.69 7.93 32.92
N SER A 52 51.22 7.79 34.14
CA SER A 52 50.34 6.69 34.49
C SER A 52 49.01 7.23 35.01
N MET A 53 47.91 6.73 34.45
CA MET A 53 46.58 7.08 34.90
C MET A 53 46.22 6.25 36.13
N GLY A 54 46.22 6.88 37.29
CA GLY A 54 45.80 6.24 38.54
C GLY A 54 44.30 6.25 38.71
N GLY A 55 43.71 5.15 39.19
CA GLY A 55 42.33 5.12 39.66
C GLY A 55 41.25 4.85 38.61
N GLY A 56 41.35 3.72 37.93
CA GLY A 56 40.46 3.30 36.84
C GLY A 56 38.99 3.09 37.13
N ASN A 57 38.50 3.34 38.36
CA ASN A 57 37.08 3.11 38.70
C ASN A 57 36.54 4.26 39.56
N LYS A 58 35.44 4.83 39.12
CA LYS A 58 34.77 5.91 39.88
C LYS A 58 33.30 5.52 40.11
N LYS A 59 32.84 5.69 41.34
CA LYS A 59 31.40 5.61 41.64
C LYS A 59 30.78 6.96 41.33
N ILE A 60 29.70 6.93 40.51
CA ILE A 60 28.92 8.11 40.14
C ILE A 60 27.50 7.87 40.59
N LYS A 61 26.91 8.87 41.26
CA LYS A 61 25.51 8.84 41.60
C LYS A 61 24.69 9.49 40.48
N ALA A 62 23.73 8.74 39.93
CA ALA A 62 22.86 9.24 38.90
C ALA A 62 21.90 10.32 39.46
N SER A 63 21.82 11.44 38.79
CA SER A 63 20.90 12.54 39.14
C SER A 63 20.57 13.38 37.91
N GLY A 64 19.41 14.00 37.90
CA GLY A 64 18.97 14.84 36.77
C GLY A 64 18.44 14.05 35.57
N ILE A 65 18.18 12.75 35.74
CA ILE A 65 17.52 11.95 34.72
C ILE A 65 16.04 12.35 34.74
N SER A 66 15.55 12.88 33.64
CA SER A 66 14.14 13.24 33.49
C SER A 66 13.28 11.98 33.44
N LYS A 67 12.11 12.04 34.08
CA LYS A 67 11.12 10.96 33.95
C LYS A 67 10.56 11.00 32.52
N GLY A 68 10.70 9.91 31.79
CA GLY A 68 10.14 9.81 30.44
C GLY A 68 8.61 9.89 30.45
N THR A 69 8.03 10.40 29.36
CA THR A 69 6.60 10.41 29.11
C THR A 69 6.20 9.07 28.50
N SER A 70 5.31 8.33 29.21
CA SER A 70 4.76 7.08 28.64
C SER A 70 3.79 7.38 27.52
N VAL A 71 3.95 6.75 26.37
CA VAL A 71 3.08 6.88 25.19
C VAL A 71 2.80 5.52 24.57
N GLU A 72 1.58 5.33 24.12
CA GLU A 72 1.20 4.22 23.26
C GLU A 72 1.44 4.66 21.81
N LEU A 73 2.53 4.18 21.25
CA LEU A 73 3.07 4.69 19.96
C LEU A 73 2.07 4.63 18.82
N PHE A 74 1.24 3.57 18.79
CA PHE A 74 0.28 3.32 17.73
C PHE A 74 -1.08 4.02 17.91
N ASP A 75 -1.33 4.72 19.03
CA ASP A 75 -2.60 5.45 19.26
C ASP A 75 -2.84 6.61 18.28
N LYS A 76 -1.77 7.11 17.67
CA LYS A 76 -1.81 8.20 16.68
C LYS A 76 -1.28 7.75 15.30
N VAL A 77 -1.29 6.44 15.04
CA VAL A 77 -0.92 5.88 13.75
C VAL A 77 -2.15 5.27 13.11
N ASP A 78 -2.63 5.91 12.05
CA ASP A 78 -3.74 5.40 11.26
C ASP A 78 -3.23 4.41 10.22
N VAL A 79 -3.91 3.28 10.13
CA VAL A 79 -3.63 2.21 9.19
C VAL A 79 -4.88 1.94 8.37
N THR A 80 -4.78 2.11 7.05
CA THR A 80 -5.88 1.91 6.12
C THR A 80 -5.47 0.92 5.04
N PHE A 81 -6.27 -0.12 4.86
CA PHE A 81 -6.15 -1.02 3.71
C PHE A 81 -6.95 -0.45 2.55
N THR A 82 -6.37 -0.44 1.36
CA THR A 82 -6.98 0.15 0.15
C THR A 82 -6.89 -0.80 -1.03
N GLY A 83 -7.89 -0.74 -1.91
CA GLY A 83 -7.99 -1.61 -3.07
C GLY A 83 -8.85 -2.83 -2.80
N VAL A 84 -8.73 -3.85 -3.65
CA VAL A 84 -9.57 -5.06 -3.65
C VAL A 84 -8.70 -6.29 -3.41
N SER A 85 -9.12 -7.16 -2.49
CA SER A 85 -8.51 -8.47 -2.23
C SER A 85 -8.47 -9.33 -3.52
N PRO A 86 -7.38 -10.05 -3.81
CA PRO A 86 -6.13 -10.20 -3.05
C PRO A 86 -5.02 -9.20 -3.44
N GLN A 87 -5.34 -8.09 -4.07
CA GLN A 87 -4.39 -7.11 -4.59
C GLN A 87 -4.40 -5.80 -3.82
N ALA A 88 -4.95 -5.80 -2.61
CA ALA A 88 -5.00 -4.61 -1.79
C ALA A 88 -3.61 -4.17 -1.32
N GLY A 89 -3.50 -2.89 -1.01
CA GLY A 89 -2.33 -2.26 -0.42
C GLY A 89 -2.64 -1.69 0.97
N ILE A 90 -1.63 -1.09 1.59
CA ILE A 90 -1.73 -0.49 2.92
C ILE A 90 -1.19 0.95 2.90
N VAL A 91 -1.88 1.84 3.57
CA VAL A 91 -1.47 3.22 3.82
C VAL A 91 -1.32 3.41 5.33
N ILE A 92 -0.18 3.96 5.75
CA ILE A 92 0.12 4.22 7.15
C ILE A 92 0.34 5.73 7.30
N THR A 93 -0.40 6.36 8.21
CA THR A 93 -0.30 7.80 8.49
C THR A 93 0.05 8.00 9.95
N ASN A 94 1.15 8.70 10.21
CA ASN A 94 1.55 9.11 11.55
C ASN A 94 0.93 10.48 11.86
N ASN A 95 0.04 10.54 12.86
CA ASN A 95 -0.71 11.74 13.27
C ASN A 95 -0.22 12.32 14.62
N TRP A 96 0.97 11.94 15.08
CA TRP A 96 1.56 12.56 16.25
C TRP A 96 1.85 14.05 16.00
N GLU A 97 1.48 14.92 16.95
CA GLU A 97 1.73 16.37 16.89
C GLU A 97 3.08 16.75 17.51
N ASP A 98 3.65 15.90 18.36
CA ASP A 98 4.96 16.10 18.94
C ASP A 98 6.04 16.10 17.86
N GLU A 99 7.00 17.03 17.94
CA GLU A 99 8.03 17.24 16.91
C GLU A 99 8.87 15.98 16.65
N TYR A 100 9.23 15.24 17.69
CA TYR A 100 10.00 14.02 17.55
C TYR A 100 9.14 12.83 17.10
N LEU A 101 7.99 12.61 17.76
CA LEU A 101 7.12 11.47 17.45
C LEU A 101 6.50 11.56 16.05
N SER A 102 6.22 12.77 15.55
CA SER A 102 5.72 12.96 14.17
C SER A 102 6.75 12.61 13.09
N GLY A 103 8.03 12.66 13.43
CA GLY A 103 9.14 12.24 12.55
C GLY A 103 9.37 10.73 12.49
N LEU A 104 8.72 9.94 13.35
CA LEU A 104 8.89 8.49 13.35
C LEU A 104 8.25 7.88 12.10
N THR A 105 8.92 6.87 11.55
CA THR A 105 8.46 6.15 10.37
C THR A 105 8.10 4.70 10.71
N PHE A 106 7.14 4.16 9.96
CA PHE A 106 6.60 2.82 10.19
C PHE A 106 6.68 1.99 8.92
N THR A 107 7.02 0.72 9.04
CA THR A 107 7.14 -0.19 7.91
C THR A 107 6.26 -1.41 8.13
N PRO A 108 5.35 -1.73 7.18
CA PRO A 108 4.61 -2.98 7.20
C PRO A 108 5.47 -4.12 6.66
N ASP A 109 5.25 -5.33 7.15
CA ASP A 109 5.87 -6.55 6.62
C ASP A 109 5.34 -6.95 5.23
N LYS A 110 4.13 -6.45 4.87
CA LYS A 110 3.49 -6.66 3.57
C LYS A 110 2.84 -5.35 3.10
N LYS A 111 3.30 -4.80 1.96
CA LYS A 111 2.79 -3.52 1.42
C LYS A 111 1.67 -3.69 0.41
N ASP A 112 1.74 -4.74 -0.40
CA ASP A 112 0.87 -5.00 -1.54
C ASP A 112 0.44 -6.47 -1.55
N ASN A 113 -0.51 -6.80 -2.41
CA ASN A 113 -1.09 -8.15 -2.53
C ASN A 113 -1.67 -8.66 -1.20
N ILE A 114 -2.33 -7.76 -0.47
CA ILE A 114 -2.99 -8.05 0.79
C ILE A 114 -4.37 -8.64 0.47
N SER A 115 -4.64 -9.81 1.06
CA SER A 115 -5.92 -10.50 0.94
C SER A 115 -6.84 -10.17 2.10
N LEU A 116 -8.14 -10.29 1.89
CA LEU A 116 -9.14 -10.24 2.97
C LEU A 116 -8.78 -11.26 4.06
N GLY A 117 -8.72 -10.81 5.31
CA GLY A 117 -8.34 -11.60 6.47
C GLY A 117 -6.83 -11.71 6.73
N ASP A 118 -5.97 -11.14 5.87
CA ASP A 118 -4.53 -11.08 6.17
C ASP A 118 -4.27 -10.23 7.42
N SER A 119 -3.27 -10.67 8.20
CA SER A 119 -2.73 -9.89 9.32
C SER A 119 -1.41 -9.28 8.91
N VAL A 120 -1.32 -7.94 8.92
CA VAL A 120 -0.12 -7.19 8.54
C VAL A 120 0.52 -6.61 9.78
N LYS A 121 1.79 -6.95 10.00
CA LYS A 121 2.58 -6.42 11.11
C LYS A 121 3.25 -5.12 10.70
N ILE A 122 3.09 -4.09 11.53
CA ILE A 122 3.71 -2.78 11.35
C ILE A 122 4.74 -2.58 12.45
N THR A 123 5.95 -2.18 12.06
CA THR A 123 7.08 -1.94 12.96
C THR A 123 7.52 -0.48 12.82
N CYS A 124 7.74 0.19 13.96
CA CYS A 124 8.42 1.47 14.01
C CYS A 124 9.91 1.26 13.67
N ASN A 125 10.46 2.10 12.79
CA ASN A 125 11.85 1.95 12.34
C ASN A 125 12.89 2.49 13.35
N THR A 126 12.43 3.02 14.47
CA THR A 126 13.28 3.60 15.53
C THR A 126 13.28 2.66 16.74
N SER A 127 14.45 2.45 17.34
CA SER A 127 14.63 1.56 18.49
C SER A 127 14.01 2.11 19.77
N TYR A 128 13.74 1.25 20.74
CA TYR A 128 13.31 1.64 22.09
C TYR A 128 14.27 2.65 22.72
N GLU A 129 15.59 2.39 22.60
CA GLU A 129 16.63 3.20 23.20
C GLU A 129 16.68 4.62 22.60
N ASP A 130 16.49 4.73 21.30
CA ASP A 130 16.49 6.03 20.62
C ASP A 130 15.26 6.83 20.98
N ILE A 131 14.09 6.20 21.08
CA ILE A 131 12.83 6.84 21.55
C ILE A 131 13.01 7.32 23.00
N ALA A 132 13.60 6.47 23.85
CA ALA A 132 13.83 6.80 25.27
C ALA A 132 14.80 7.97 25.44
N ARG A 133 15.85 8.11 24.60
CA ARG A 133 16.77 9.26 24.61
C ARG A 133 16.07 10.59 24.35
N HIS A 134 14.93 10.57 23.65
CA HIS A 134 14.09 11.74 23.42
C HIS A 134 13.02 11.94 24.50
N GLY A 135 13.07 11.16 25.58
CA GLY A 135 12.22 11.33 26.75
C GLY A 135 10.88 10.61 26.67
N PHE A 136 10.69 9.70 25.73
CA PHE A 136 9.47 8.91 25.60
C PHE A 136 9.70 7.45 26.00
N LEU A 137 8.73 6.89 26.72
CA LEU A 137 8.71 5.48 27.10
C LEU A 137 7.56 4.80 26.33
N VAL A 138 7.89 3.87 25.47
CA VAL A 138 6.94 3.10 24.64
C VAL A 138 6.93 1.63 25.07
N HIS A 139 5.76 1.01 25.09
CA HIS A 139 5.63 -0.39 25.44
C HIS A 139 5.88 -1.30 24.24
N ASN A 140 5.44 -0.86 23.06
CA ASN A 140 5.57 -1.65 21.83
C ASN A 140 6.05 -0.75 20.68
N ILE A 141 6.99 -1.27 19.89
CA ILE A 141 7.42 -0.67 18.62
C ILE A 141 6.87 -1.46 17.42
N GLU A 142 6.06 -2.49 17.66
CA GLU A 142 5.38 -3.23 16.60
C GLU A 142 3.95 -3.60 17.02
N THR A 143 3.06 -3.67 16.05
CA THR A 143 1.67 -4.13 16.22
C THR A 143 1.16 -4.75 14.93
N SER A 144 0.03 -5.48 14.99
CA SER A 144 -0.58 -6.10 13.82
C SER A 144 -1.98 -5.58 13.59
N TYR A 145 -2.34 -5.41 12.31
CA TYR A 145 -3.66 -5.00 11.86
C TYR A 145 -4.22 -6.05 10.90
N ASN A 146 -5.51 -6.34 11.03
CA ASN A 146 -6.18 -7.30 10.17
C ASN A 146 -6.93 -6.59 9.05
N ALA A 147 -6.83 -7.13 7.85
CA ALA A 147 -7.51 -6.65 6.65
C ALA A 147 -8.94 -7.22 6.54
N ASP A 148 -9.79 -6.99 7.56
CA ASP A 148 -11.10 -7.64 7.69
C ASP A 148 -12.21 -6.97 6.85
N LYS A 149 -11.95 -5.82 6.24
CA LYS A 149 -12.96 -4.98 5.55
C LYS A 149 -12.58 -4.64 4.11
N LEU A 150 -11.78 -5.49 3.49
CA LEU A 150 -11.46 -5.32 2.09
C LEU A 150 -12.61 -5.77 1.19
N PRO A 151 -12.90 -5.03 0.10
CA PRO A 151 -13.64 -5.59 -1.02
C PRO A 151 -12.92 -6.83 -1.57
N GLU A 152 -13.66 -7.76 -2.13
CA GLU A 152 -13.10 -8.99 -2.70
C GLU A 152 -13.60 -9.21 -4.13
N TYR A 153 -12.68 -9.52 -5.05
CA TYR A 153 -13.08 -9.84 -6.41
C TYR A 153 -13.95 -11.09 -6.45
N VAL A 154 -15.02 -11.00 -7.25
CA VAL A 154 -15.89 -12.15 -7.50
C VAL A 154 -15.06 -13.26 -8.17
N ASP A 155 -15.06 -14.42 -7.59
CA ASP A 155 -14.41 -15.64 -8.10
C ASP A 155 -15.39 -16.75 -8.45
N ASP A 156 -16.67 -16.61 -8.04
CA ASP A 156 -17.75 -17.54 -8.32
C ASP A 156 -18.94 -16.81 -8.94
N VAL A 157 -19.45 -17.35 -10.04
CA VAL A 157 -20.65 -16.83 -10.76
C VAL A 157 -21.88 -16.72 -9.84
N SER A 158 -21.99 -17.57 -8.82
CA SER A 158 -23.12 -17.55 -7.88
C SER A 158 -23.15 -16.28 -7.00
N LEU A 159 -22.03 -15.57 -6.89
CA LEU A 159 -21.88 -14.34 -6.12
C LEU A 159 -22.30 -13.08 -6.91
N ILE A 160 -22.56 -13.22 -8.21
CA ILE A 160 -22.98 -12.09 -9.05
C ILE A 160 -24.42 -11.70 -8.69
N ASP A 161 -24.61 -10.44 -8.29
CA ASP A 161 -25.95 -9.90 -8.01
C ASP A 161 -26.80 -9.81 -9.29
N LYS A 162 -27.86 -10.62 -9.33
CA LYS A 162 -28.76 -10.68 -10.49
C LYS A 162 -29.45 -9.35 -10.79
N LYS A 163 -29.76 -8.54 -9.77
CA LYS A 163 -30.42 -7.24 -9.96
C LYS A 163 -29.49 -6.25 -10.66
N VAL A 164 -28.20 -6.25 -10.30
CA VAL A 164 -27.21 -5.42 -10.98
C VAL A 164 -27.08 -5.85 -12.43
N ILE A 165 -27.01 -7.16 -12.69
CA ILE A 165 -26.94 -7.70 -14.05
C ILE A 165 -28.20 -7.37 -14.86
N GLU A 166 -29.40 -7.44 -14.27
CA GLU A 166 -30.62 -7.04 -14.92
C GLU A 166 -30.63 -5.56 -15.29
N GLN A 167 -30.17 -4.69 -14.37
CA GLN A 167 -30.05 -3.26 -14.64
C GLN A 167 -29.08 -2.97 -15.78
N VAL A 168 -27.86 -3.53 -15.71
CA VAL A 168 -26.85 -3.34 -16.75
C VAL A 168 -27.30 -3.92 -18.09
N SER A 169 -28.02 -5.05 -18.09
CA SER A 169 -28.62 -5.60 -19.30
C SER A 169 -29.62 -4.64 -19.95
N LYS A 170 -30.40 -3.94 -19.14
CA LYS A 170 -31.31 -2.90 -19.61
C LYS A 170 -30.55 -1.72 -20.21
N GLU A 171 -29.51 -1.25 -19.54
CA GLU A 171 -28.64 -0.19 -20.04
C GLU A 171 -27.96 -0.56 -21.37
N VAL A 172 -27.56 -1.82 -21.54
CA VAL A 172 -27.04 -2.35 -22.82
C VAL A 172 -28.08 -2.20 -23.94
N LEU A 173 -29.31 -2.62 -23.71
CA LEU A 173 -30.41 -2.49 -24.72
C LEU A 173 -30.73 -1.03 -25.02
N GLU A 174 -30.77 -0.16 -24.02
CA GLU A 174 -30.96 1.28 -24.20
C GLU A 174 -29.80 1.90 -25.02
N THR A 175 -28.57 1.48 -24.77
CA THR A 175 -27.39 1.92 -25.52
C THR A 175 -27.47 1.50 -26.98
N ILE A 176 -27.84 0.25 -27.28
CA ILE A 176 -28.03 -0.23 -28.68
C ILE A 176 -29.04 0.63 -29.40
N ASN A 177 -30.18 0.89 -28.78
CA ASN A 177 -31.23 1.72 -29.38
C ASN A 177 -30.75 3.16 -29.61
N LYS A 178 -30.10 3.76 -28.63
CA LYS A 178 -29.57 5.13 -28.71
C LYS A 178 -28.51 5.27 -29.81
N GLU A 179 -27.57 4.34 -29.87
CA GLU A 179 -26.48 4.37 -30.86
C GLU A 179 -26.99 4.11 -32.26
N THR A 180 -27.99 3.25 -32.42
CA THR A 180 -28.63 3.04 -33.72
C THR A 180 -29.41 4.27 -34.20
N ALA A 181 -30.06 4.98 -33.29
CA ALA A 181 -30.79 6.21 -33.62
C ALA A 181 -29.86 7.42 -33.89
N ASP A 182 -28.59 7.29 -33.60
CA ASP A 182 -27.56 8.32 -33.92
C ASP A 182 -27.10 8.14 -35.36
N ASN A 183 -27.61 8.97 -36.27
CA ASN A 183 -27.26 8.94 -37.69
C ASN A 183 -25.77 9.10 -38.02
N THR A 184 -24.97 9.54 -37.05
CA THR A 184 -23.51 9.66 -37.21
C THR A 184 -22.79 8.36 -36.84
N PHE A 185 -23.47 7.43 -36.18
CA PHE A 185 -22.88 6.21 -35.64
C PHE A 185 -22.68 5.12 -36.70
N HIS A 186 -23.57 5.03 -37.68
CA HIS A 186 -23.56 4.04 -38.78
C HIS A 186 -23.39 2.59 -38.29
N MET A 187 -24.39 2.07 -37.59
CA MET A 187 -24.33 0.76 -36.92
C MET A 187 -24.09 -0.38 -37.90
N LEU A 188 -24.79 -0.37 -39.05
CA LEU A 188 -24.63 -1.40 -40.10
C LEU A 188 -23.20 -1.41 -40.67
N TYR A 189 -22.59 -0.23 -40.90
CA TYR A 189 -21.18 -0.16 -41.29
C TYR A 189 -20.26 -0.72 -40.19
N LYS A 190 -20.47 -0.37 -38.94
CA LYS A 190 -19.64 -0.87 -37.83
C LYS A 190 -19.73 -2.38 -37.70
N ALA A 191 -20.88 -2.96 -37.92
CA ALA A 191 -21.09 -4.39 -37.81
C ALA A 191 -20.57 -5.17 -39.02
N THR A 192 -20.81 -4.67 -40.24
CA THR A 192 -20.46 -5.38 -41.48
C THR A 192 -19.05 -5.04 -42.01
N LYS A 193 -18.56 -3.82 -41.70
CA LYS A 193 -17.39 -3.18 -42.32
C LYS A 193 -17.58 -2.88 -43.82
N ASP A 194 -18.80 -2.95 -44.32
CA ASP A 194 -19.14 -2.60 -45.69
C ASP A 194 -19.37 -1.09 -45.81
N THR A 195 -18.54 -0.42 -46.60
CA THR A 195 -18.58 1.03 -46.79
C THR A 195 -19.85 1.51 -47.54
N ALA A 196 -20.60 0.62 -48.18
CA ALA A 196 -21.87 0.98 -48.79
C ALA A 196 -22.81 1.61 -47.78
N TYR A 197 -22.86 1.11 -46.55
CA TYR A 197 -23.70 1.64 -45.47
C TYR A 197 -23.34 3.06 -45.00
N LEU A 198 -22.17 3.59 -45.35
CA LEU A 198 -21.83 5.00 -45.07
C LEU A 198 -22.52 5.99 -45.99
N TYR A 199 -23.07 5.51 -47.12
CA TYR A 199 -23.70 6.33 -48.13
C TYR A 199 -25.23 6.19 -48.17
N HIS A 200 -25.78 5.29 -47.35
CA HIS A 200 -27.22 5.21 -47.15
C HIS A 200 -27.70 6.43 -46.39
N VAL A 201 -28.60 7.20 -47.00
CA VAL A 201 -29.05 8.53 -46.52
C VAL A 201 -30.13 8.40 -45.43
N ASN A 202 -30.51 7.21 -45.07
CA ASN A 202 -31.67 6.96 -44.21
C ASN A 202 -31.27 6.62 -42.78
N GLU A 203 -32.16 7.01 -41.88
CA GLU A 203 -32.03 6.71 -40.45
C GLU A 203 -32.07 5.20 -40.24
N GLU A 204 -31.04 4.70 -39.55
CA GLU A 204 -31.04 3.32 -39.09
C GLU A 204 -32.06 3.14 -37.97
N THR A 205 -32.75 2.02 -37.95
CA THR A 205 -33.74 1.66 -36.92
C THR A 205 -33.35 0.36 -36.25
N CYS A 206 -33.68 0.24 -34.96
CA CYS A 206 -33.44 -0.95 -34.16
C CYS A 206 -34.78 -1.62 -33.80
N SER A 207 -34.88 -2.93 -34.02
CA SER A 207 -35.96 -3.75 -33.56
C SER A 207 -35.45 -5.08 -32.97
N ASP A 208 -36.32 -5.76 -32.22
CA ASP A 208 -36.07 -7.08 -31.62
C ASP A 208 -34.79 -7.18 -30.77
N ALA A 209 -34.38 -6.05 -30.16
CA ALA A 209 -33.22 -6.02 -29.29
C ALA A 209 -33.46 -6.89 -28.04
N LYS A 210 -32.54 -7.83 -27.81
CA LYS A 210 -32.60 -8.76 -26.67
C LYS A 210 -31.24 -9.22 -26.23
N ILE A 211 -31.13 -9.50 -24.94
CA ILE A 211 -29.94 -10.17 -24.37
C ILE A 211 -29.97 -11.64 -24.80
N ILE A 212 -28.84 -12.15 -25.29
CA ILE A 212 -28.69 -13.53 -25.75
C ILE A 212 -27.75 -14.35 -24.87
N GLY A 213 -26.91 -13.70 -24.05
CA GLY A 213 -26.02 -14.40 -23.12
C GLY A 213 -25.33 -13.46 -22.17
N ILE A 214 -24.94 -14.02 -21.01
CA ILE A 214 -24.13 -13.37 -20.00
C ILE A 214 -23.02 -14.35 -19.65
N TYR A 215 -21.77 -13.89 -19.76
CA TYR A 215 -20.60 -14.74 -19.60
C TYR A 215 -19.68 -14.11 -18.55
N TYR A 216 -19.25 -14.94 -17.63
CA TYR A 216 -18.20 -14.57 -16.66
C TYR A 216 -16.89 -15.19 -17.08
N LEU A 217 -15.85 -14.38 -17.13
CA LEU A 217 -14.49 -14.81 -17.45
C LEU A 217 -13.56 -14.40 -16.31
N GLN A 218 -12.91 -15.40 -15.71
CA GLN A 218 -11.89 -15.17 -14.70
C GLN A 218 -10.51 -15.30 -15.32
N LYS A 219 -9.61 -14.39 -14.97
CA LYS A 219 -8.24 -14.45 -15.42
C LYS A 219 -7.48 -15.57 -14.72
N LYS A 220 -6.71 -16.32 -15.48
CA LYS A 220 -5.75 -17.29 -14.93
C LYS A 220 -4.37 -16.65 -14.82
N GLY A 221 -3.81 -16.59 -13.59
CA GLY A 221 -2.46 -16.09 -13.32
C GLY A 221 -2.40 -14.66 -12.77
N ASN A 222 -1.20 -14.27 -12.31
CA ASN A 222 -0.92 -13.00 -11.61
C ASN A 222 -0.74 -11.84 -12.58
N SER A 223 -1.77 -11.37 -13.21
CA SER A 223 -1.71 -10.16 -14.02
C SER A 223 -2.39 -8.99 -13.31
N VAL A 224 -1.77 -7.85 -13.37
CA VAL A 224 -1.98 -6.70 -12.50
C VAL A 224 -3.23 -5.85 -12.84
N GLU A 225 -3.83 -5.98 -14.03
CA GLU A 225 -4.79 -4.97 -14.48
C GLU A 225 -6.27 -5.38 -14.39
N VAL A 226 -6.61 -6.64 -14.63
CA VAL A 226 -8.01 -7.10 -14.61
C VAL A 226 -8.11 -8.51 -14.04
N ASN A 227 -8.98 -8.71 -13.03
CA ASN A 227 -9.16 -10.01 -12.38
C ASN A 227 -10.28 -10.84 -13.01
N ASN A 228 -11.35 -10.20 -13.45
CA ASN A 228 -12.49 -10.84 -14.07
C ASN A 228 -13.16 -9.93 -15.09
N TYR A 229 -13.96 -10.53 -15.98
CA TYR A 229 -14.85 -9.84 -16.91
C TYR A 229 -16.23 -10.43 -16.86
N ILE A 230 -17.24 -9.57 -16.98
CA ILE A 230 -18.62 -9.94 -17.28
C ILE A 230 -18.91 -9.45 -18.70
N TYR A 231 -19.23 -10.38 -19.59
CA TYR A 231 -19.67 -10.07 -20.94
C TYR A 231 -21.19 -10.19 -21.02
N ILE A 232 -21.85 -9.12 -21.45
CA ILE A 232 -23.27 -9.14 -21.78
C ILE A 232 -23.37 -9.10 -23.29
N THR A 233 -23.95 -10.16 -23.88
CA THR A 233 -24.15 -10.25 -25.31
C THR A 233 -25.62 -10.04 -25.66
N ALA A 234 -25.86 -9.32 -26.75
CA ALA A 234 -27.17 -8.99 -27.24
C ALA A 234 -27.28 -9.23 -28.75
N SER A 235 -28.46 -9.30 -29.24
CA SER A 235 -28.77 -9.22 -30.68
C SER A 235 -29.88 -8.22 -30.92
N ALA A 236 -29.83 -7.57 -32.08
CA ALA A 236 -30.92 -6.74 -32.57
C ALA A 236 -30.99 -6.81 -34.10
N THR A 237 -32.14 -6.52 -34.65
CA THR A 237 -32.30 -6.29 -36.09
C THR A 237 -32.12 -4.79 -36.36
N ILE A 238 -31.08 -4.47 -37.14
CA ILE A 238 -30.80 -3.09 -37.56
C ILE A 238 -31.20 -2.99 -39.03
N SER A 239 -31.99 -2.01 -39.34
CA SER A 239 -32.54 -1.80 -40.69
C SER A 239 -32.36 -0.34 -41.10
N ASP A 240 -32.03 -0.13 -42.35
CA ASP A 240 -32.21 1.15 -43.05
C ASP A 240 -33.29 1.01 -44.13
N SER A 241 -33.42 1.91 -45.10
CA SER A 241 -34.41 1.84 -46.16
C SER A 241 -34.11 0.76 -47.23
N GLU A 242 -32.91 0.24 -47.25
CA GLU A 242 -32.39 -0.62 -48.33
C GLU A 242 -32.13 -2.04 -47.85
N ASP A 243 -31.72 -2.21 -46.59
CA ASP A 243 -31.33 -3.50 -46.03
C ASP A 243 -31.70 -3.69 -44.57
N SER A 244 -31.62 -4.92 -44.11
CA SER A 244 -31.88 -5.32 -42.73
C SER A 244 -30.92 -6.45 -42.33
N LYS A 245 -30.25 -6.28 -41.21
CA LYS A 245 -29.26 -7.27 -40.70
C LYS A 245 -29.51 -7.56 -39.22
N THR A 246 -29.30 -8.80 -38.82
CA THR A 246 -29.15 -9.16 -37.43
C THR A 246 -27.73 -8.82 -36.99
N VAL A 247 -27.61 -7.88 -36.07
CA VAL A 247 -26.32 -7.47 -35.47
C VAL A 247 -26.18 -8.08 -34.09
N TYR A 248 -25.03 -8.60 -33.80
CA TYR A 248 -24.63 -9.14 -32.49
C TYR A 248 -23.71 -8.19 -31.79
N PHE A 249 -23.93 -8.00 -30.49
CA PHE A 249 -23.24 -7.06 -29.65
C PHE A 249 -22.57 -7.80 -28.49
N ALA A 250 -21.40 -7.35 -28.09
CA ALA A 250 -20.77 -7.76 -26.84
C ALA A 250 -20.28 -6.54 -26.07
N PHE A 251 -20.74 -6.40 -24.85
CA PHE A 251 -20.33 -5.37 -23.90
C PHE A 251 -19.54 -6.02 -22.79
N SER A 252 -18.37 -5.49 -22.46
CA SER A 252 -17.52 -6.00 -21.38
C SER A 252 -17.52 -5.06 -20.19
N TYR A 253 -17.63 -5.62 -19.01
CA TYR A 253 -17.48 -4.98 -17.72
C TYR A 253 -16.36 -5.69 -16.98
N SER A 254 -15.50 -4.95 -16.28
CA SER A 254 -14.32 -5.54 -15.65
C SER A 254 -14.33 -5.36 -14.14
N ASN A 255 -13.53 -6.17 -13.48
CA ASN A 255 -13.25 -6.04 -12.04
C ASN A 255 -14.51 -6.05 -11.17
N ALA A 256 -15.41 -7.01 -11.40
CA ALA A 256 -16.55 -7.25 -10.52
C ALA A 256 -16.08 -7.69 -9.13
N TYR A 257 -16.57 -7.04 -8.07
CA TYR A 257 -16.20 -7.29 -6.68
C TYR A 257 -17.39 -7.11 -5.74
N ILE A 258 -17.25 -7.65 -4.54
CA ILE A 258 -18.18 -7.48 -3.43
C ILE A 258 -17.51 -6.58 -2.39
N ASN A 259 -18.17 -5.50 -2.02
CA ASN A 259 -17.75 -4.60 -0.96
C ASN A 259 -17.84 -5.26 0.42
N ALA A 260 -17.15 -4.68 1.42
CA ALA A 260 -17.20 -5.15 2.79
C ALA A 260 -18.60 -5.12 3.42
N ASP A 261 -19.53 -4.34 2.88
CA ASP A 261 -20.95 -4.28 3.27
C ASP A 261 -21.84 -5.30 2.54
N GLY A 262 -21.23 -6.12 1.66
CA GLY A 262 -21.92 -7.13 0.84
C GLY A 262 -22.53 -6.58 -0.44
N THR A 263 -22.37 -5.30 -0.77
CA THR A 263 -22.85 -4.76 -2.06
C THR A 263 -21.92 -5.19 -3.19
N PHE A 264 -22.54 -5.55 -4.32
CA PHE A 264 -21.84 -5.89 -5.55
C PHE A 264 -21.56 -4.63 -6.38
N ASP A 265 -20.38 -4.57 -6.97
CA ASP A 265 -20.00 -3.51 -7.89
C ASP A 265 -19.06 -4.03 -9.00
N MET A 266 -18.91 -3.28 -10.07
CA MET A 266 -18.02 -3.58 -11.19
C MET A 266 -17.64 -2.30 -11.93
N ASN A 267 -16.52 -2.35 -12.65
CA ASN A 267 -16.06 -1.21 -13.44
C ASN A 267 -16.86 -1.08 -14.74
N HIS A 268 -17.53 0.05 -14.91
CA HIS A 268 -18.32 0.41 -16.09
C HIS A 268 -17.50 1.19 -17.14
N ASP A 269 -16.27 1.61 -16.83
CA ASP A 269 -15.51 2.55 -17.66
C ASP A 269 -14.75 1.88 -18.83
N ASN A 270 -14.69 0.54 -18.88
CA ASN A 270 -13.94 -0.19 -19.91
C ASN A 270 -14.85 -0.91 -20.89
N GLU A 271 -15.67 -0.14 -21.55
CA GLU A 271 -16.57 -0.68 -22.57
C GLU A 271 -15.82 -1.00 -23.87
N GLU A 272 -15.23 -2.18 -23.97
CA GLU A 272 -14.96 -2.74 -25.28
C GLU A 272 -16.31 -3.19 -25.89
N LYS A 273 -16.84 -2.36 -26.76
CA LYS A 273 -18.01 -2.72 -27.57
C LYS A 273 -17.57 -3.40 -28.85
N ARG A 274 -18.08 -4.58 -29.10
CA ARG A 274 -17.84 -5.31 -30.36
C ARG A 274 -19.17 -5.53 -31.07
N TYR A 275 -19.17 -5.27 -32.36
CA TYR A 275 -20.32 -5.41 -33.24
C TYR A 275 -19.95 -6.35 -34.39
N VAL A 276 -20.80 -7.34 -34.68
CA VAL A 276 -20.65 -8.27 -35.81
C VAL A 276 -22.02 -8.63 -36.39
N CYS A 277 -22.07 -8.86 -37.69
CA CYS A 277 -23.23 -9.43 -38.39
C CYS A 277 -23.07 -10.93 -38.57
#